data_0f1bd45bae64119bbb42310cca0f7930
#
_entry.id   0f1bd45bae64119bbb42310cca0f7930
#
_cell.length_a   1.000
_cell.length_b   1.000
_cell.length_c   1.000
_cell.angle_alpha   90.00
_cell.angle_beta   90.00
_cell.angle_gamma   90.00
#
_symmetry.space_group_name_H-M   'P 1'
#
loop_
_entity.id
_entity.type
_entity.pdbx_description
1 polymer ?
#
loop_
_entity_poly.entity_id
_entity_poly.type
_entity_poly.pdbx_seq_one_letter_code
_entity_poly.pdbx_strand_id
1 'polypeptide(L)'
;KQIMNSLNKSFLPTKDYKNRNWFIIDCKGQKLGRLATIIASLLKGKVKPHYSPSIDIGDYVILINADSIVINEDSKHYIVQNPGRPGFALKIKNVSDCLPKFTIQRAVKGMLAESESKRLMRRLKIFKDQNHDHQAQNPIQINLTNVYDSF
;
A
#
# COMPACT_ATOMS: atom_id res chain seq x y z
N LYS A 1 8.88 27.57 35.62
CA LYS A 1 9.91 26.62 35.07
C LYS A 1 9.31 25.39 34.35
N GLN A 2 8.04 24.99 34.58
CA GLN A 2 7.44 23.81 33.91
C GLN A 2 6.96 24.08 32.46
N ILE A 3 6.63 25.30 32.10
CA ILE A 3 6.07 25.67 30.79
C ILE A 3 7.13 25.63 29.68
N MET A 4 8.39 26.01 29.97
CA MET A 4 9.47 26.01 28.97
C MET A 4 9.93 24.60 28.54
N ASN A 5 9.77 23.59 29.40
CA ASN A 5 10.14 22.20 29.07
C ASN A 5 9.16 21.49 28.11
N SER A 6 7.94 22.03 27.90
CA SER A 6 6.95 21.44 26.99
C SER A 6 7.10 21.93 25.55
N LEU A 7 7.67 23.13 25.34
CA LEU A 7 7.80 23.75 24.02
C LEU A 7 8.85 23.07 23.11
N ASN A 8 9.83 22.38 23.70
CA ASN A 8 10.92 21.73 22.97
C ASN A 8 10.73 20.21 22.80
N LYS A 9 9.55 19.68 23.10
CA LYS A 9 9.27 18.25 22.91
C LYS A 9 8.60 18.01 21.57
N SER A 10 9.21 17.15 20.74
CA SER A 10 8.56 16.65 19.52
C SER A 10 7.30 15.86 19.89
N PHE A 11 6.22 16.10 19.17
CA PHE A 11 5.03 15.28 19.33
C PHE A 11 5.31 13.87 18.83
N LEU A 12 5.16 12.88 19.70
CA LEU A 12 5.21 11.47 19.36
C LEU A 12 3.85 10.85 19.69
N PRO A 13 3.15 10.28 18.72
CA PRO A 13 1.85 9.64 18.98
C PRO A 13 2.02 8.48 19.96
N THR A 14 1.18 8.48 20.99
CA THR A 14 1.12 7.42 22.01
C THR A 14 0.34 6.19 21.48
N LYS A 15 0.14 5.19 22.36
CA LYS A 15 -0.62 3.98 22.00
C LYS A 15 -2.07 4.28 21.58
N ASP A 16 -2.66 5.35 22.09
CA ASP A 16 -4.05 5.75 21.80
C ASP A 16 -4.24 6.15 20.32
N TYR A 17 -3.20 6.66 19.68
CA TYR A 17 -3.21 7.00 18.26
C TYR A 17 -2.95 5.79 17.33
N LYS A 18 -2.73 4.60 17.88
CA LYS A 18 -2.49 3.36 17.10
C LYS A 18 -3.77 2.68 16.63
N ASN A 19 -4.93 3.27 16.85
CA ASN A 19 -6.18 2.76 16.30
C ASN A 19 -6.07 2.69 14.77
N ARG A 20 -6.25 1.47 14.24
CA ARG A 20 -6.13 1.17 12.82
C ARG A 20 -7.50 0.96 12.22
N ASN A 21 -7.80 1.72 11.21
CA ASN A 21 -9.02 1.56 10.43
C ASN A 21 -8.83 0.52 9.33
N TRP A 22 -9.94 -0.03 8.86
CA TRP A 22 -9.99 -0.89 7.71
C TRP A 22 -10.60 -0.11 6.55
N PHE A 23 -9.88 -0.06 5.44
CA PHE A 23 -10.34 0.60 4.23
C PHE A 23 -10.53 -0.42 3.12
N ILE A 24 -11.61 -0.28 2.36
CA ILE A 24 -11.88 -1.07 1.16
C ILE A 24 -11.83 -0.17 -0.06
N ILE A 25 -11.13 -0.63 -1.08
CA ILE A 25 -10.92 0.11 -2.34
C ILE A 25 -11.28 -0.81 -3.50
N ASP A 26 -12.08 -0.32 -4.43
CA ASP A 26 -12.38 -1.00 -5.68
C ASP A 26 -11.29 -0.68 -6.73
N CYS A 27 -10.69 -1.74 -7.29
CA CYS A 27 -9.64 -1.63 -8.31
C CYS A 27 -10.17 -1.49 -9.73
N LYS A 28 -11.49 -1.68 -9.95
CA LYS A 28 -12.09 -1.70 -11.29
C LYS A 28 -11.81 -0.41 -12.05
N GLY A 29 -11.16 -0.53 -13.22
CA GLY A 29 -10.85 0.60 -14.09
C GLY A 29 -9.76 1.55 -13.59
N GLN A 30 -9.15 1.28 -12.44
CA GLN A 30 -8.10 2.11 -11.86
C GLN A 30 -6.73 1.78 -12.46
N LYS A 31 -5.91 2.81 -12.72
CA LYS A 31 -4.53 2.63 -13.16
C LYS A 31 -3.66 2.15 -11.99
N LEU A 32 -2.91 1.06 -12.20
CA LEU A 32 -2.07 0.41 -11.18
C LEU A 32 -1.16 1.40 -10.42
N GLY A 33 -0.44 2.29 -11.12
CA GLY A 33 0.50 3.21 -10.48
C GLY A 33 -0.18 4.19 -9.52
N ARG A 34 -1.30 4.80 -9.94
CA ARG A 34 -2.07 5.74 -9.11
C ARG A 34 -2.68 5.04 -7.90
N LEU A 35 -3.26 3.86 -8.10
CA LEU A 35 -3.79 3.05 -7.02
C LEU A 35 -2.70 2.70 -6.00
N ALA A 36 -1.52 2.27 -6.46
CA ALA A 36 -0.42 1.87 -5.60
C ALA A 36 0.11 3.03 -4.72
N THR A 37 0.11 4.28 -5.20
CA THR A 37 0.52 5.44 -4.38
C THR A 37 -0.44 5.71 -3.24
N ILE A 38 -1.75 5.59 -3.50
CA ILE A 38 -2.79 5.76 -2.46
C ILE A 38 -2.69 4.65 -1.41
N ILE A 39 -2.56 3.40 -1.86
CA ILE A 39 -2.39 2.26 -0.95
C ILE A 39 -1.14 2.45 -0.08
N ALA A 40 -0.01 2.84 -0.66
CA ALA A 40 1.22 3.05 0.08
C ALA A 40 1.10 4.17 1.13
N SER A 41 0.38 5.24 0.84
CA SER A 41 0.12 6.33 1.78
C SER A 41 -0.79 5.91 2.93
N LEU A 42 -1.83 5.10 2.67
CA LEU A 42 -2.71 4.54 3.71
C LEU A 42 -1.96 3.55 4.61
N LEU A 43 -1.17 2.64 4.02
CA LEU A 43 -0.37 1.66 4.75
C LEU A 43 0.69 2.32 5.66
N LYS A 44 1.28 3.43 5.23
CA LYS A 44 2.20 4.24 6.03
C LYS A 44 1.48 5.09 7.07
N GLY A 45 0.21 5.38 6.87
CA GLY A 45 -0.57 6.28 7.72
C GLY A 45 -0.33 7.76 7.45
N LYS A 46 0.19 8.12 6.26
CA LYS A 46 0.46 9.51 5.87
C LYS A 46 -0.80 10.39 5.81
N VAL A 47 -1.96 9.78 5.69
CA VAL A 47 -3.27 10.47 5.67
C VAL A 47 -3.67 10.95 7.06
N LYS A 48 -3.10 10.38 8.12
CA LYS A 48 -3.44 10.76 9.50
C LYS A 48 -2.70 12.05 9.92
N PRO A 49 -3.39 12.98 10.60
CA PRO A 49 -2.78 14.23 11.06
C PRO A 49 -1.63 13.99 12.07
N HIS A 50 -1.66 12.86 12.78
CA HIS A 50 -0.65 12.46 13.75
C HIS A 50 0.49 11.64 13.16
N TYR A 51 0.68 11.69 11.83
CA TYR A 51 1.73 10.94 11.18
C TYR A 51 3.11 11.26 11.74
N SER A 52 3.86 10.22 12.10
CA SER A 52 5.27 10.31 12.45
C SER A 52 6.06 9.22 11.74
N PRO A 53 7.20 9.52 11.11
CA PRO A 53 8.02 8.53 10.43
C PRO A 53 8.56 7.42 11.35
N SER A 54 8.74 7.72 12.65
CA SER A 54 9.29 6.80 13.64
C SER A 54 8.28 5.79 14.18
N ILE A 55 6.98 6.07 14.03
CA ILE A 55 5.91 5.26 14.60
C ILE A 55 4.98 4.74 13.50
N ASP A 56 4.70 3.45 13.56
CA ASP A 56 3.80 2.80 12.63
C ASP A 56 2.33 2.96 13.06
N ILE A 57 1.64 3.91 12.45
CA ILE A 57 0.22 4.23 12.67
C ILE A 57 -0.66 3.94 11.44
N GLY A 58 -0.11 3.23 10.45
CA GLY A 58 -0.80 2.92 9.20
C GLY A 58 -1.98 1.96 9.39
N ASP A 59 -2.88 1.94 8.42
CA ASP A 59 -4.15 1.24 8.43
C ASP A 59 -4.12 -0.07 7.64
N TYR A 60 -5.22 -0.83 7.70
CA TYR A 60 -5.44 -2.00 6.87
C TYR A 60 -6.15 -1.61 5.58
N VAL A 61 -5.73 -2.22 4.49
CA VAL A 61 -6.32 -1.96 3.16
C VAL A 61 -6.76 -3.26 2.54
N ILE A 62 -8.02 -3.30 2.10
CA ILE A 62 -8.63 -4.38 1.35
C ILE A 62 -8.83 -3.89 -0.08
N LEU A 63 -8.35 -4.66 -1.04
CA LEU A 63 -8.57 -4.43 -2.47
C LEU A 63 -9.53 -5.48 -2.99
N ILE A 64 -10.55 -5.04 -3.71
CA ILE A 64 -11.51 -5.88 -4.41
C ILE A 64 -11.40 -5.68 -5.92
N ASN A 65 -11.91 -6.65 -6.70
CA ASN A 65 -11.90 -6.61 -8.16
C ASN A 65 -10.49 -6.45 -8.75
N ALA A 66 -9.48 -7.11 -8.16
CA ALA A 66 -8.08 -6.95 -8.56
C ALA A 66 -7.81 -7.38 -10.02
N ASP A 67 -8.62 -8.27 -10.59
CA ASP A 67 -8.46 -8.74 -11.97
C ASP A 67 -8.86 -7.67 -13.01
N SER A 68 -9.65 -6.67 -12.61
CA SER A 68 -10.13 -5.58 -13.49
C SER A 68 -9.27 -4.31 -13.44
N ILE A 69 -8.06 -4.39 -12.90
CA ILE A 69 -7.12 -3.26 -12.81
C ILE A 69 -6.51 -2.97 -14.19
N VAL A 70 -6.36 -1.67 -14.50
CA VAL A 70 -5.73 -1.24 -15.75
C VAL A 70 -4.21 -1.26 -15.59
N ILE A 71 -3.55 -2.14 -16.36
CA ILE A 71 -2.08 -2.28 -16.38
C ILE A 71 -1.59 -1.86 -17.77
N ASN A 72 -0.44 -1.19 -17.83
CA ASN A 72 0.18 -0.86 -19.09
C ASN A 72 0.75 -2.13 -19.74
N GLU A 73 0.31 -2.47 -20.95
CA GLU A 73 0.65 -3.72 -21.64
C GLU A 73 2.17 -3.84 -21.94
N ASP A 74 2.85 -2.71 -22.18
CA ASP A 74 4.28 -2.67 -22.44
C ASP A 74 5.16 -2.87 -21.20
N SER A 75 4.54 -2.93 -20.01
CA SER A 75 5.29 -3.04 -18.77
C SER A 75 5.90 -4.43 -18.61
N LYS A 76 7.20 -4.45 -18.25
CA LYS A 76 7.96 -5.69 -18.06
C LYS A 76 8.46 -5.81 -16.62
N HIS A 77 8.43 -7.02 -16.10
CA HIS A 77 9.08 -7.37 -14.84
C HIS A 77 10.45 -7.97 -15.09
N TYR A 78 11.47 -7.33 -14.53
CA TYR A 78 12.84 -7.82 -14.54
C TYR A 78 13.11 -8.58 -13.24
N ILE A 79 13.44 -9.86 -13.36
CA ILE A 79 13.77 -10.72 -12.22
C ILE A 79 15.23 -11.12 -12.38
N VAL A 80 16.07 -10.60 -11.49
CA VAL A 80 17.49 -10.95 -11.44
C VAL A 80 17.67 -12.18 -10.56
N GLN A 81 18.27 -13.24 -11.10
CA GLN A 81 18.64 -14.44 -10.38
C GLN A 81 20.14 -14.42 -10.11
N ASN A 82 20.55 -14.83 -8.90
CA ASN A 82 21.94 -14.95 -8.46
C ASN A 82 22.83 -13.73 -8.79
N PRO A 83 22.47 -12.50 -8.36
CA PRO A 83 23.27 -11.32 -8.64
C PRO A 83 24.70 -11.49 -8.07
N GLY A 84 25.71 -11.30 -8.95
CA GLY A 84 27.12 -11.40 -8.56
C GLY A 84 27.62 -12.82 -8.28
N ARG A 85 26.87 -13.87 -8.64
CA ARG A 85 27.27 -15.28 -8.45
C ARG A 85 27.23 -16.04 -9.78
N PRO A 86 27.94 -17.19 -9.88
CA PRO A 86 27.79 -18.10 -11.02
C PRO A 86 26.30 -18.48 -11.21
N GLY A 87 25.86 -18.56 -12.47
CA GLY A 87 24.44 -18.78 -12.78
C GLY A 87 23.59 -17.49 -12.75
N PHE A 88 24.20 -16.32 -12.89
CA PHE A 88 23.46 -15.07 -13.10
C PHE A 88 22.54 -15.20 -14.32
N ALA A 89 21.29 -14.85 -14.11
CA ALA A 89 20.30 -14.80 -15.18
C ALA A 89 19.33 -13.63 -14.98
N LEU A 90 18.97 -12.98 -16.06
CA LEU A 90 17.91 -11.98 -16.13
C LEU A 90 16.68 -12.61 -16.79
N LYS A 91 15.62 -12.79 -16.02
CA LYS A 91 14.32 -13.21 -16.55
C LYS A 91 13.43 -11.99 -16.76
N ILE A 92 12.89 -11.87 -17.96
CA ILE A 92 11.94 -10.83 -18.32
C ILE A 92 10.58 -11.49 -18.47
N LYS A 93 9.57 -10.96 -17.76
CA LYS A 93 8.17 -11.38 -17.87
C LYS A 93 7.31 -10.17 -18.20
N ASN A 94 6.36 -10.31 -19.10
CA ASN A 94 5.35 -9.29 -19.29
C ASN A 94 4.47 -9.19 -18.04
N VAL A 95 4.04 -7.99 -17.72
CA VAL A 95 3.19 -7.76 -16.54
C VAL A 95 1.82 -8.35 -16.74
N SER A 96 1.31 -8.36 -17.98
CA SER A 96 0.06 -9.00 -18.38
C SER A 96 0.00 -10.50 -18.05
N ASP A 97 1.12 -11.20 -18.15
CA ASP A 97 1.21 -12.64 -17.89
C ASP A 97 1.31 -12.97 -16.39
N CYS A 98 1.39 -11.96 -15.55
CA CYS A 98 1.51 -12.12 -14.11
C CYS A 98 0.14 -12.05 -13.44
N LEU A 99 -0.05 -12.81 -12.37
CA LEU A 99 -1.26 -12.71 -11.55
C LEU A 99 -1.43 -11.27 -11.04
N PRO A 100 -2.60 -10.64 -11.18
CA PRO A 100 -2.85 -9.25 -10.76
C PRO A 100 -2.46 -8.98 -9.32
N LYS A 101 -2.74 -9.93 -8.41
CA LYS A 101 -2.32 -9.87 -7.01
C LYS A 101 -0.81 -9.65 -6.86
N PHE A 102 0.00 -10.40 -7.60
CA PHE A 102 1.47 -10.29 -7.55
C PHE A 102 1.95 -8.94 -8.08
N THR A 103 1.35 -8.48 -9.17
CA THR A 103 1.67 -7.19 -9.80
C THR A 103 1.38 -6.03 -8.86
N ILE A 104 0.21 -6.01 -8.23
CA ILE A 104 -0.17 -4.99 -7.24
C ILE A 104 0.79 -5.03 -6.04
N GLN A 105 1.05 -6.21 -5.49
CA GLN A 105 1.97 -6.35 -4.35
C GLN A 105 3.37 -5.81 -4.68
N ARG A 106 3.89 -6.12 -5.87
CA ARG A 106 5.21 -5.65 -6.30
C ARG A 106 5.24 -4.14 -6.47
N ALA A 107 4.21 -3.54 -7.08
CA ALA A 107 4.09 -2.10 -7.25
C ALA A 107 4.07 -1.37 -5.90
N VAL A 108 3.22 -1.81 -4.98
CA VAL A 108 3.12 -1.23 -3.62
C VAL A 108 4.41 -1.42 -2.84
N LYS A 109 5.01 -2.63 -2.90
CA LYS A 109 6.28 -2.91 -2.22
C LYS A 109 7.41 -1.99 -2.67
N GLY A 110 7.49 -1.68 -3.98
CA GLY A 110 8.48 -0.76 -4.54
C GLY A 110 8.32 0.69 -4.07
N MET A 111 7.12 1.07 -3.62
CA MET A 111 6.83 2.41 -3.08
C MET A 111 7.04 2.52 -1.56
N LEU A 112 7.26 1.40 -0.89
CA LEU A 112 7.53 1.34 0.54
C LEU A 112 9.03 1.22 0.81
N ALA A 113 9.49 1.76 1.94
CA ALA A 113 10.85 1.54 2.41
C ALA A 113 11.10 0.04 2.64
N GLU A 114 12.26 -0.46 2.23
CA GLU A 114 12.57 -1.91 2.28
C GLU A 114 12.48 -2.48 3.69
N SER A 115 12.99 -1.74 4.68
CA SER A 115 12.95 -2.11 6.10
C SER A 115 11.54 -2.33 6.65
N GLU A 116 10.56 -1.55 6.17
CA GLU A 116 9.17 -1.59 6.65
C GLU A 116 8.24 -2.42 5.77
N SER A 117 8.65 -2.65 4.51
CA SER A 117 7.78 -3.23 3.49
C SER A 117 7.16 -4.55 3.92
N LYS A 118 7.93 -5.47 4.52
CA LYS A 118 7.44 -6.78 4.98
C LYS A 118 6.32 -6.65 6.02
N ARG A 119 6.43 -5.68 6.94
CA ARG A 119 5.44 -5.43 7.99
C ARG A 119 4.17 -4.81 7.42
N LEU A 120 4.33 -3.79 6.57
CA LEU A 120 3.22 -3.06 5.98
C LEU A 120 2.42 -3.92 4.99
N MET A 121 3.09 -4.75 4.19
CA MET A 121 2.44 -5.65 3.23
C MET A 121 1.53 -6.71 3.89
N ARG A 122 1.73 -7.05 5.16
CA ARG A 122 0.81 -7.95 5.88
C ARG A 122 -0.59 -7.36 6.07
N ARG A 123 -0.70 -6.02 6.04
CA ARG A 123 -1.97 -5.30 6.18
C ARG A 123 -2.70 -5.09 4.86
N LEU A 124 -2.06 -5.40 3.75
CA LEU A 124 -2.66 -5.36 2.43
C LEU A 124 -3.31 -6.71 2.12
N LYS A 125 -4.63 -6.71 1.95
CA LYS A 125 -5.43 -7.87 1.55
C LYS A 125 -5.94 -7.63 0.14
N ILE A 126 -5.73 -8.59 -0.76
CA ILE A 126 -6.07 -8.46 -2.18
C ILE A 126 -6.97 -9.62 -2.56
N PHE A 127 -8.16 -9.30 -3.03
CA PHE A 127 -9.17 -10.23 -3.52
C PHE A 127 -9.40 -10.00 -5.02
N LYS A 128 -9.60 -11.09 -5.74
CA LYS A 128 -9.88 -11.06 -7.18
C LYS A 128 -11.26 -10.48 -7.45
N ASP A 129 -12.22 -10.99 -6.70
CA ASP A 129 -13.63 -10.69 -6.82
C ASP A 129 -14.07 -9.61 -5.82
N GLN A 130 -15.34 -9.29 -5.85
CA GLN A 130 -15.97 -8.36 -4.91
C GLN A 130 -16.10 -8.96 -3.49
N ASN A 131 -16.16 -10.29 -3.38
CA ASN A 131 -16.34 -10.98 -2.11
C ASN A 131 -15.03 -11.02 -1.32
N HIS A 132 -15.12 -10.71 -0.02
CA HIS A 132 -13.97 -10.73 0.89
C HIS A 132 -14.36 -11.26 2.28
N ASP A 133 -13.41 -11.89 2.98
CA ASP A 133 -13.64 -12.55 4.26
C ASP A 133 -13.62 -11.59 5.47
N HIS A 134 -13.42 -10.29 5.25
CA HIS A 134 -13.20 -9.29 6.30
C HIS A 134 -14.42 -8.41 6.58
N GLN A 135 -15.64 -8.92 6.42
CA GLN A 135 -16.88 -8.17 6.65
C GLN A 135 -17.04 -7.76 8.13
N ALA A 136 -16.65 -8.63 9.06
CA ALA A 136 -16.73 -8.37 10.50
C ALA A 136 -15.92 -7.14 10.95
N GLN A 137 -14.97 -6.67 10.15
CA GLN A 137 -14.15 -5.50 10.47
C GLN A 137 -14.81 -4.17 10.07
N ASN A 138 -16.00 -4.20 9.44
CA ASN A 138 -16.73 -3.04 8.95
C ASN A 138 -15.83 -2.05 8.19
N PRO A 139 -15.23 -2.47 7.07
CA PRO A 139 -14.29 -1.62 6.34
C PRO A 139 -14.97 -0.39 5.74
N ILE A 140 -14.30 0.76 5.82
CA ILE A 140 -14.76 2.03 5.25
C ILE A 140 -14.43 2.03 3.76
N GLN A 141 -15.44 2.23 2.91
CA GLN A 141 -15.23 2.31 1.47
C GLN A 141 -14.63 3.66 1.08
N ILE A 142 -13.56 3.62 0.29
CA ILE A 142 -12.94 4.80 -0.32
C ILE A 142 -13.24 4.79 -1.81
N ASN A 143 -13.93 5.82 -2.29
CA ASN A 143 -14.17 6.05 -3.70
C ASN A 143 -13.05 6.92 -4.25
N LEU A 144 -12.29 6.41 -5.20
CA LEU A 144 -11.14 7.10 -5.78
C LEU A 144 -11.51 8.15 -6.84
N THR A 145 -12.70 8.11 -7.36
CA THR A 145 -13.20 9.07 -8.38
C THR A 145 -13.17 10.51 -7.90
N ASN A 146 -13.40 10.75 -6.61
CA ASN A 146 -13.43 12.09 -6.01
C ASN A 146 -12.05 12.67 -5.67
N VAL A 147 -10.97 11.87 -5.77
CA VAL A 147 -9.62 12.32 -5.41
C VAL A 147 -8.94 13.02 -6.58
N TYR A 148 -9.39 12.79 -7.82
CA TYR A 148 -8.74 13.29 -9.02
C TYR A 148 -9.49 14.48 -9.67
N ASP A 149 -10.73 14.74 -9.29
CA ASP A 149 -11.54 15.83 -9.81
C ASP A 149 -11.34 17.15 -9.04
N SER A 150 -10.51 17.13 -8.00
CA SER A 150 -10.19 18.28 -7.15
C SER A 150 -8.79 18.88 -7.35
N PHE A 151 -8.12 18.52 -8.49
CA PHE A 151 -6.83 19.11 -8.89
C PHE A 151 -6.89 19.64 -10.32
#